data_7f8200862a2ef6c4c14ca4d7083dd20f
#
_entry.id   7f8200862a2ef6c4c14ca4d7083dd20f
#
_cell.length_a   1.000
_cell.length_b   1.000
_cell.length_c   1.000
_cell.angle_alpha   90.00
_cell.angle_beta   90.00
_cell.angle_gamma   90.00
#
_symmetry.space_group_name_H-M   'P 1'
#
loop_
_entity.id
_entity.type
_entity.pdbx_description
1 polymer ?
#
loop_
_entity_poly.entity_id
_entity_poly.type
_entity_poly.pdbx_seq_one_letter_code
_entity_poly.pdbx_strand_id
1 'polypeptide(L)'
;MRIGLYGMPTAGKTYILDRIDFLEVIAGSKLLRRYAPDFDKRNEVGRESARKALANLLLQKKDFIMDGHYAFGDEIAFTENDGELYDVFLYLYVDPQTLMKRMSKSEKNRKYLKYDIEQWQKTELTKLREYCHLKGKDFYVIDNPPQNIFDDISDVIDFIKAICDGYSCVSFANQCATQILLDSSEETIYLLDGDKTLTLEDSSNAVFGYTTHLFDGNYYTGYQAWKQKREFKLYDISKITTIPITINENVIAKINGPAYILTSGHEMIWEYISSEVDIPYFGGAQMAAETKFFITKILQQSGRKVVQMLCRSHKCF
;
A
#
# COMPACT_ATOMS: atom_id res chain seq x y z
N MET A 1 0.69 -8.15 -15.70
CA MET A 1 0.26 -7.51 -14.43
C MET A 1 -1.25 -7.64 -14.30
N ARG A 2 -1.73 -8.27 -13.23
CA ARG A 2 -3.16 -8.47 -12.96
C ARG A 2 -3.52 -7.71 -11.69
N ILE A 3 -4.37 -6.71 -11.82
CA ILE A 3 -4.69 -5.77 -10.75
C ILE A 3 -6.14 -5.96 -10.29
N GLY A 4 -6.35 -6.18 -8.99
CA GLY A 4 -7.66 -6.17 -8.37
C GLY A 4 -7.97 -4.79 -7.76
N LEU A 5 -8.97 -4.08 -8.26
CA LEU A 5 -9.44 -2.81 -7.71
C LEU A 5 -10.62 -3.04 -6.77
N TYR A 6 -10.37 -3.00 -5.48
CA TYR A 6 -11.34 -3.20 -4.40
C TYR A 6 -11.84 -1.87 -3.82
N GLY A 7 -12.87 -1.95 -3.04
CA GLY A 7 -13.46 -0.81 -2.33
C GLY A 7 -14.96 -0.97 -2.19
N MET A 8 -15.52 -0.21 -1.26
CA MET A 8 -16.94 -0.21 -0.92
C MET A 8 -17.85 0.04 -2.13
N PRO A 9 -19.12 -0.41 -2.10
CA PRO A 9 -20.12 0.08 -3.04
C PRO A 9 -20.14 1.62 -3.05
N THR A 10 -20.27 2.23 -4.22
CA THR A 10 -20.24 3.68 -4.46
C THR A 10 -18.88 4.37 -4.22
N ALA A 11 -17.81 3.65 -3.97
CA ALA A 11 -16.47 4.24 -3.80
C ALA A 11 -15.97 4.96 -5.06
N GLY A 12 -16.44 4.58 -6.26
CA GLY A 12 -16.05 5.21 -7.52
C GLY A 12 -15.14 4.35 -8.39
N LYS A 13 -15.04 3.05 -8.13
CA LYS A 13 -14.23 2.12 -8.94
C LYS A 13 -14.48 2.25 -10.44
N THR A 14 -15.75 2.22 -10.85
CA THR A 14 -16.13 2.35 -12.26
C THR A 14 -15.64 3.67 -12.86
N TYR A 15 -15.70 4.77 -12.09
CA TYR A 15 -15.23 6.08 -12.55
C TYR A 15 -13.72 6.06 -12.87
N ILE A 16 -12.90 5.33 -12.09
CA ILE A 16 -11.49 5.12 -12.37
C ILE A 16 -11.31 4.23 -13.60
N LEU A 17 -11.99 3.08 -13.61
CA LEU A 17 -11.86 2.08 -14.68
C LEU A 17 -12.22 2.62 -16.05
N ASP A 18 -13.25 3.49 -16.14
CA ASP A 18 -13.68 4.14 -17.40
C ASP A 18 -12.61 5.10 -17.99
N ARG A 19 -11.54 5.41 -17.23
CA ARG A 19 -10.44 6.31 -17.64
C ARG A 19 -9.13 5.58 -17.89
N ILE A 20 -9.14 4.27 -17.80
CA ILE A 20 -7.98 3.42 -18.11
C ILE A 20 -8.09 2.95 -19.54
N ASP A 21 -7.13 3.32 -20.37
CA ASP A 21 -7.03 2.96 -21.79
C ASP A 21 -5.78 2.13 -22.14
N PHE A 22 -4.88 1.93 -21.19
CA PHE A 22 -3.60 1.23 -21.36
C PHE A 22 -3.61 -0.21 -20.81
N LEU A 23 -4.72 -0.64 -20.17
CA LEU A 23 -4.94 -2.00 -19.67
C LEU A 23 -6.31 -2.51 -20.11
N GLU A 24 -6.45 -3.83 -20.26
CA GLU A 24 -7.77 -4.43 -20.38
C GLU A 24 -8.57 -4.24 -19.09
N VAL A 25 -9.70 -3.54 -19.20
CA VAL A 25 -10.60 -3.32 -18.06
C VAL A 25 -11.69 -4.39 -18.05
N ILE A 26 -11.79 -5.11 -16.93
CA ILE A 26 -12.77 -6.18 -16.76
C ILE A 26 -13.77 -5.77 -15.68
N ALA A 27 -15.05 -5.70 -16.03
CA ALA A 27 -16.14 -5.55 -15.07
C ALA A 27 -16.49 -6.93 -14.49
N GLY A 28 -15.91 -7.28 -13.34
CA GLY A 28 -15.93 -8.62 -12.77
C GLY A 28 -17.34 -9.18 -12.60
N SER A 29 -18.25 -8.41 -12.02
CA SER A 29 -19.64 -8.84 -11.83
C SER A 29 -20.41 -9.03 -13.14
N LYS A 30 -20.13 -8.25 -14.17
CA LYS A 30 -20.75 -8.40 -15.50
C LYS A 30 -20.20 -9.66 -16.20
N LEU A 31 -18.88 -9.84 -16.13
CA LEU A 31 -18.23 -10.99 -16.72
C LEU A 31 -18.72 -12.30 -16.07
N LEU A 32 -18.83 -12.34 -14.74
CA LEU A 32 -19.33 -13.50 -14.00
C LEU A 32 -20.76 -13.88 -14.42
N ARG A 33 -21.67 -12.90 -14.54
CA ARG A 33 -23.05 -13.18 -14.98
C ARG A 33 -23.13 -13.54 -16.47
N ARG A 34 -22.22 -13.04 -17.30
CA ARG A 34 -22.11 -13.49 -18.70
C ARG A 34 -21.60 -14.93 -18.81
N TYR A 35 -20.66 -15.32 -17.96
CA TYR A 35 -20.09 -16.67 -17.90
C TYR A 35 -21.08 -17.66 -17.30
N ALA A 36 -21.76 -17.30 -16.22
CA ALA A 36 -22.75 -18.07 -15.52
C ALA A 36 -24.06 -17.28 -15.36
N PRO A 37 -24.97 -17.29 -16.36
CA PRO A 37 -26.20 -16.47 -16.34
C PRO A 37 -27.15 -16.82 -15.17
N ASP A 38 -27.07 -18.01 -14.65
CA ASP A 38 -27.83 -18.51 -13.50
C ASP A 38 -27.12 -18.33 -12.14
N PHE A 39 -25.98 -17.57 -12.11
CA PHE A 39 -25.12 -17.41 -10.93
C PHE A 39 -25.90 -17.02 -9.66
N ASP A 40 -26.79 -16.04 -9.78
CA ASP A 40 -27.55 -15.52 -8.63
C ASP A 40 -28.55 -16.57 -8.08
N LYS A 41 -28.91 -17.61 -8.85
CA LYS A 41 -29.81 -18.70 -8.47
C LYS A 41 -29.06 -19.92 -7.93
N ARG A 42 -27.74 -19.99 -8.08
CA ARG A 42 -26.92 -21.10 -7.61
C ARG A 42 -26.79 -21.09 -6.09
N ASN A 43 -26.65 -22.26 -5.51
CA ASN A 43 -26.22 -22.41 -4.12
C ASN A 43 -24.74 -21.98 -3.98
N GLU A 44 -24.25 -21.92 -2.76
CA GLU A 44 -22.88 -21.46 -2.46
C GLU A 44 -21.82 -22.27 -3.21
N VAL A 45 -21.90 -23.60 -3.21
CA VAL A 45 -20.95 -24.48 -3.91
C VAL A 45 -20.96 -24.20 -5.42
N GLY A 46 -22.13 -24.00 -6.01
CA GLY A 46 -22.29 -23.68 -7.44
C GLY A 46 -21.74 -22.29 -7.78
N ARG A 47 -21.88 -21.32 -6.89
CA ARG A 47 -21.29 -19.97 -7.03
C ARG A 47 -19.78 -20.02 -6.96
N GLU A 48 -19.22 -20.75 -5.99
CA GLU A 48 -17.78 -20.93 -5.85
C GLU A 48 -17.18 -21.65 -7.07
N SER A 49 -17.81 -22.73 -7.54
CA SER A 49 -17.38 -23.41 -8.76
C SER A 49 -17.36 -22.50 -9.99
N ALA A 50 -18.37 -21.63 -10.15
CA ALA A 50 -18.39 -20.68 -11.26
C ALA A 50 -17.29 -19.62 -11.14
N ARG A 51 -17.01 -19.11 -9.93
CA ARG A 51 -15.91 -18.17 -9.67
C ARG A 51 -14.56 -18.82 -9.97
N LYS A 52 -14.33 -20.03 -9.48
CA LYS A 52 -13.09 -20.78 -9.74
C LYS A 52 -12.87 -21.02 -11.23
N ALA A 53 -13.89 -21.42 -11.96
CA ALA A 53 -13.79 -21.64 -13.40
C ALA A 53 -13.49 -20.32 -14.15
N LEU A 54 -14.12 -19.22 -13.77
CA LEU A 54 -13.84 -17.91 -14.33
C LEU A 54 -12.43 -17.45 -13.98
N ALA A 55 -11.98 -17.62 -12.74
CA ALA A 55 -10.60 -17.27 -12.33
C ALA A 55 -9.57 -18.05 -13.17
N ASN A 56 -9.78 -19.35 -13.40
CA ASN A 56 -8.90 -20.16 -14.25
C ASN A 56 -8.82 -19.66 -15.71
N LEU A 57 -9.92 -19.14 -16.25
CA LEU A 57 -9.92 -18.51 -17.58
C LEU A 57 -9.13 -17.19 -17.56
N LEU A 58 -9.31 -16.40 -16.50
CA LEU A 58 -8.62 -15.12 -16.36
C LEU A 58 -7.13 -15.27 -16.09
N LEU A 59 -6.68 -16.35 -15.48
CA LEU A 59 -5.26 -16.68 -15.33
C LEU A 59 -4.52 -16.83 -16.66
N GLN A 60 -5.22 -17.08 -17.77
CA GLN A 60 -4.65 -17.12 -19.12
C GLN A 60 -4.34 -15.70 -19.66
N LYS A 61 -4.94 -14.67 -19.09
CA LYS A 61 -4.68 -13.27 -19.46
C LYS A 61 -3.43 -12.75 -18.73
N LYS A 62 -2.64 -11.94 -19.43
CA LYS A 62 -1.38 -11.39 -18.85
C LYS A 62 -1.63 -10.10 -18.08
N ASP A 63 -2.34 -9.16 -18.69
CA ASP A 63 -2.45 -7.80 -18.19
C ASP A 63 -3.91 -7.34 -18.20
N PHE A 64 -4.45 -7.06 -17.01
CA PHE A 64 -5.79 -6.50 -16.85
C PHE A 64 -5.96 -5.84 -15.48
N ILE A 65 -6.97 -4.99 -15.37
CA ILE A 65 -7.51 -4.50 -14.10
C ILE A 65 -8.99 -4.90 -13.99
N MET A 66 -9.39 -5.43 -12.84
CA MET A 66 -10.76 -5.87 -12.60
C MET A 66 -11.30 -5.30 -11.29
N ASP A 67 -12.56 -4.82 -11.33
CA ASP A 67 -13.24 -4.41 -10.10
C ASP A 67 -13.63 -5.61 -9.25
N GLY A 68 -13.43 -5.46 -7.95
CA GLY A 68 -13.80 -6.45 -6.94
C GLY A 68 -14.57 -5.86 -5.78
N HIS A 69 -15.23 -6.71 -5.03
CA HIS A 69 -15.78 -6.44 -3.72
C HIS A 69 -15.31 -7.52 -2.76
N TYR A 70 -14.86 -7.11 -1.57
CA TYR A 70 -14.52 -8.07 -0.53
C TYR A 70 -15.78 -8.67 0.10
N ALA A 71 -16.76 -7.82 0.40
CA ALA A 71 -18.01 -8.24 0.99
C ALA A 71 -19.20 -7.39 0.49
N PHE A 72 -20.41 -7.84 0.77
CA PHE A 72 -21.66 -7.10 0.61
C PHE A 72 -22.45 -7.14 1.93
N GLY A 73 -22.09 -6.24 2.87
CA GLY A 73 -22.53 -6.28 4.24
C GLY A 73 -21.88 -7.48 4.96
N ASP A 74 -22.70 -8.39 5.48
CA ASP A 74 -22.21 -9.57 6.20
C ASP A 74 -21.80 -10.73 5.26
N GLU A 75 -22.13 -10.65 3.98
CA GLU A 75 -21.81 -11.70 2.99
C GLU A 75 -20.40 -11.45 2.41
N ILE A 76 -19.43 -12.30 2.76
CA ILE A 76 -18.09 -12.27 2.19
C ILE A 76 -18.15 -12.77 0.74
N ALA A 77 -17.74 -11.90 -0.18
CA ALA A 77 -17.69 -12.23 -1.62
C ALA A 77 -16.30 -12.68 -2.07
N PHE A 78 -15.24 -12.24 -1.36
CA PHE A 78 -13.87 -12.59 -1.65
C PHE A 78 -13.60 -14.07 -1.38
N THR A 79 -12.95 -14.74 -2.31
CA THR A 79 -12.52 -16.13 -2.18
C THR A 79 -11.01 -16.25 -2.39
N GLU A 80 -10.42 -17.37 -2.00
CA GLU A 80 -9.00 -17.63 -2.26
C GLU A 80 -8.70 -17.64 -3.77
N ASN A 81 -9.62 -18.11 -4.61
CA ASN A 81 -9.47 -18.07 -6.07
C ASN A 81 -9.40 -16.64 -6.60
N ASP A 82 -10.16 -15.69 -6.01
CA ASP A 82 -10.05 -14.27 -6.35
C ASP A 82 -8.67 -13.73 -5.91
N GLY A 83 -8.21 -14.15 -4.74
CA GLY A 83 -6.92 -13.76 -4.21
C GLY A 83 -5.73 -14.23 -5.05
N GLU A 84 -5.78 -15.46 -5.55
CA GLU A 84 -4.72 -16.02 -6.42
C GLU A 84 -4.68 -15.37 -7.80
N LEU A 85 -5.80 -14.80 -8.25
CA LEU A 85 -5.92 -14.20 -9.58
C LEU A 85 -5.05 -12.95 -9.75
N TYR A 86 -4.89 -12.13 -8.72
CA TYR A 86 -4.24 -10.84 -8.83
C TYR A 86 -2.79 -10.88 -8.33
N ASP A 87 -1.94 -10.09 -8.99
CA ASP A 87 -0.56 -9.83 -8.59
C ASP A 87 -0.51 -8.67 -7.59
N VAL A 88 -1.39 -7.66 -7.78
CA VAL A 88 -1.49 -6.44 -6.98
C VAL A 88 -2.95 -6.16 -6.59
N PHE A 89 -3.14 -5.68 -5.37
CA PHE A 89 -4.42 -5.26 -4.83
C PHE A 89 -4.43 -3.76 -4.58
N LEU A 90 -5.39 -3.06 -5.17
CA LEU A 90 -5.69 -1.66 -4.90
C LEU A 90 -6.99 -1.58 -4.12
N TYR A 91 -7.00 -0.84 -3.03
CA TYR A 91 -8.21 -0.55 -2.29
C TYR A 91 -8.55 0.93 -2.37
N LEU A 92 -9.69 1.24 -2.98
CA LEU A 92 -10.17 2.61 -3.09
C LEU A 92 -10.89 3.01 -1.79
N TYR A 93 -10.18 3.76 -0.96
CA TYR A 93 -10.71 4.28 0.29
C TYR A 93 -11.52 5.55 0.05
N VAL A 94 -12.68 5.61 0.65
CA VAL A 94 -13.54 6.81 0.68
C VAL A 94 -14.05 6.99 2.10
N ASP A 95 -14.03 8.22 2.58
CA ASP A 95 -14.58 8.57 3.88
C ASP A 95 -15.99 7.97 4.08
N PRO A 96 -16.25 7.29 5.22
CA PRO A 96 -17.52 6.61 5.48
C PRO A 96 -18.76 7.50 5.36
N GLN A 97 -18.68 8.77 5.77
CA GLN A 97 -19.80 9.71 5.67
C GLN A 97 -20.11 10.03 4.19
N THR A 98 -19.07 10.17 3.38
CA THR A 98 -19.19 10.36 1.94
C THR A 98 -19.80 9.12 1.28
N LEU A 99 -19.37 7.91 1.67
CA LEU A 99 -19.98 6.66 1.19
C LEU A 99 -21.49 6.59 1.54
N MET A 100 -21.85 6.86 2.78
CA MET A 100 -23.25 6.88 3.22
C MET A 100 -24.08 7.88 2.41
N LYS A 101 -23.54 9.10 2.18
CA LYS A 101 -24.20 10.12 1.35
C LYS A 101 -24.39 9.66 -0.09
N ARG A 102 -23.41 8.97 -0.69
CA ARG A 102 -23.51 8.41 -2.04
C ARG A 102 -24.48 7.23 -2.09
N MET A 103 -24.44 6.34 -1.11
CA MET A 103 -25.37 5.20 -1.01
C MET A 103 -26.82 5.66 -0.85
N SER A 104 -27.08 6.72 -0.06
CA SER A 104 -28.44 7.23 0.13
C SER A 104 -29.08 7.75 -1.16
N LYS A 105 -28.27 8.23 -2.11
CA LYS A 105 -28.72 8.70 -3.42
C LYS A 105 -28.83 7.57 -4.47
N SER A 106 -28.35 6.38 -4.17
CA SER A 106 -28.35 5.23 -5.07
C SER A 106 -29.45 4.25 -4.67
N GLU A 107 -30.48 4.10 -5.49
CA GLU A 107 -31.57 3.15 -5.22
C GLU A 107 -31.04 1.73 -4.95
N LYS A 108 -30.12 1.26 -5.78
CA LYS A 108 -29.48 -0.06 -5.66
C LYS A 108 -28.71 -0.24 -4.37
N ASN A 109 -28.01 0.83 -3.88
CA ASN A 109 -27.06 0.70 -2.78
C ASN A 109 -27.62 1.19 -1.43
N ARG A 110 -28.81 1.84 -1.43
CA ARG A 110 -29.47 2.31 -0.18
C ARG A 110 -29.68 1.19 0.84
N LYS A 111 -29.90 -0.03 0.38
CA LYS A 111 -30.04 -1.23 1.24
C LYS A 111 -28.85 -1.50 2.16
N TYR A 112 -27.66 -0.96 1.83
CA TYR A 112 -26.44 -1.15 2.63
C TYR A 112 -26.32 -0.17 3.79
N LEU A 113 -27.13 0.88 3.85
CA LEU A 113 -27.14 1.86 4.96
C LEU A 113 -27.58 1.25 6.30
N LYS A 114 -28.10 0.03 6.31
CA LYS A 114 -28.42 -0.72 7.53
C LYS A 114 -27.17 -1.26 8.26
N TYR A 115 -26.01 -1.31 7.58
CA TYR A 115 -24.74 -1.77 8.12
C TYR A 115 -23.92 -0.62 8.68
N ASP A 116 -23.01 -0.92 9.59
CA ASP A 116 -21.97 0.00 10.01
C ASP A 116 -20.92 0.11 8.89
N ILE A 117 -20.99 1.18 8.11
CA ILE A 117 -20.16 1.41 6.92
C ILE A 117 -18.69 1.56 7.29
N GLU A 118 -18.38 2.21 8.41
CA GLU A 118 -17.00 2.40 8.87
C GLU A 118 -16.38 1.07 9.28
N GLN A 119 -17.09 0.29 10.11
CA GLN A 119 -16.60 -1.02 10.54
C GLN A 119 -16.48 -2.00 9.37
N TRP A 120 -17.43 -1.98 8.45
CA TRP A 120 -17.36 -2.80 7.25
C TRP A 120 -16.12 -2.47 6.42
N GLN A 121 -15.89 -1.18 6.10
CA GLN A 121 -14.72 -0.75 5.34
C GLN A 121 -13.41 -1.11 6.04
N LYS A 122 -13.33 -0.90 7.35
CA LYS A 122 -12.17 -1.27 8.16
C LYS A 122 -11.89 -2.78 8.09
N THR A 123 -12.94 -3.60 8.15
CA THR A 123 -12.82 -5.06 8.04
C THR A 123 -12.28 -5.48 6.68
N GLU A 124 -12.82 -4.93 5.56
CA GLU A 124 -12.33 -5.23 4.22
C GLU A 124 -10.84 -4.90 4.07
N LEU A 125 -10.44 -3.70 4.48
CA LEU A 125 -9.04 -3.23 4.42
C LEU A 125 -8.11 -4.14 5.23
N THR A 126 -8.50 -4.47 6.46
CA THR A 126 -7.70 -5.33 7.33
C THR A 126 -7.53 -6.72 6.71
N LYS A 127 -8.62 -7.33 6.26
CA LYS A 127 -8.59 -8.69 5.73
C LYS A 127 -7.85 -8.81 4.39
N LEU A 128 -8.02 -7.85 3.48
CA LEU A 128 -7.26 -7.83 2.23
C LEU A 128 -5.77 -7.63 2.49
N ARG A 129 -5.40 -6.75 3.42
CA ARG A 129 -4.00 -6.55 3.80
C ARG A 129 -3.40 -7.80 4.44
N GLU A 130 -4.10 -8.43 5.38
CA GLU A 130 -3.66 -9.70 6.00
C GLU A 130 -3.41 -10.77 4.93
N TYR A 131 -4.34 -10.90 3.97
CA TYR A 131 -4.19 -11.83 2.84
C TYR A 131 -2.93 -11.51 2.01
N CYS A 132 -2.74 -10.26 1.62
CA CYS A 132 -1.59 -9.83 0.82
C CYS A 132 -0.28 -10.02 1.58
N HIS A 133 -0.23 -9.71 2.87
CA HIS A 133 0.93 -9.96 3.73
C HIS A 133 1.27 -11.45 3.82
N LEU A 134 0.25 -12.32 3.93
CA LEU A 134 0.45 -13.77 3.98
C LEU A 134 1.01 -14.29 2.64
N LYS A 135 0.43 -13.86 1.53
CA LYS A 135 0.77 -14.34 0.18
C LYS A 135 1.93 -13.60 -0.49
N GLY A 136 2.52 -12.59 0.15
CA GLY A 136 3.62 -11.80 -0.42
C GLY A 136 3.19 -10.99 -1.65
N LYS A 137 2.01 -10.36 -1.59
CA LYS A 137 1.44 -9.56 -2.67
C LYS A 137 1.42 -8.08 -2.30
N ASP A 138 1.54 -7.22 -3.30
CA ASP A 138 1.40 -5.78 -3.11
C ASP A 138 -0.05 -5.39 -2.77
N PHE A 139 -0.20 -4.57 -1.74
CA PHE A 139 -1.47 -3.99 -1.33
C PHE A 139 -1.33 -2.48 -1.13
N TYR A 140 -2.12 -1.71 -1.86
CA TYR A 140 -2.07 -0.26 -1.80
C TYR A 140 -3.45 0.33 -1.52
N VAL A 141 -3.51 1.23 -0.55
CA VAL A 141 -4.71 2.03 -0.29
C VAL A 141 -4.61 3.32 -1.10
N ILE A 142 -5.52 3.46 -2.06
CA ILE A 142 -5.66 4.67 -2.85
C ILE A 142 -6.39 5.70 -2.00
N ASP A 143 -5.77 6.83 -1.82
CA ASP A 143 -6.13 7.95 -0.96
C ASP A 143 -5.98 7.66 0.55
N ASN A 144 -5.77 8.73 1.30
CA ASN A 144 -5.69 8.72 2.74
C ASN A 144 -6.55 9.88 3.25
N PRO A 145 -7.52 9.59 4.17
CA PRO A 145 -8.51 10.57 4.57
C PRO A 145 -7.88 11.92 4.98
N PRO A 146 -8.64 13.00 4.95
CA PRO A 146 -10.10 13.09 4.72
C PRO A 146 -10.50 13.64 3.36
N GLN A 147 -9.67 13.62 2.36
CA GLN A 147 -9.83 14.43 1.16
C GLN A 147 -10.76 13.82 0.11
N ASN A 148 -11.38 14.68 -0.71
CA ASN A 148 -12.11 14.23 -1.88
C ASN A 148 -11.14 13.59 -2.86
N ILE A 149 -11.23 12.30 -3.02
CA ILE A 149 -10.31 11.47 -3.77
C ILE A 149 -10.20 11.84 -5.23
N PHE A 150 -11.16 12.55 -5.78
CA PHE A 150 -11.27 12.77 -7.21
C PHE A 150 -11.11 14.22 -7.62
N ASP A 151 -10.48 15.05 -6.78
CA ASP A 151 -10.09 16.39 -7.22
C ASP A 151 -9.02 16.31 -8.32
N ASP A 152 -8.14 15.29 -8.23
CA ASP A 152 -7.22 14.94 -9.32
C ASP A 152 -7.08 13.42 -9.50
N ILE A 153 -7.89 12.85 -10.41
CA ILE A 153 -7.81 11.44 -10.76
C ILE A 153 -6.51 11.08 -11.49
N SER A 154 -5.76 12.05 -12.02
CA SER A 154 -4.53 11.79 -12.76
C SER A 154 -3.51 11.05 -11.90
N ASP A 155 -3.40 11.41 -10.62
CA ASP A 155 -2.50 10.72 -9.68
C ASP A 155 -2.82 9.22 -9.56
N VAL A 156 -4.12 8.88 -9.53
CA VAL A 156 -4.53 7.47 -9.43
C VAL A 156 -4.18 6.71 -10.72
N ILE A 157 -4.44 7.32 -11.86
CA ILE A 157 -4.13 6.72 -13.18
C ILE A 157 -2.62 6.58 -13.35
N ASP A 158 -1.84 7.60 -12.99
CA ASP A 158 -0.38 7.58 -13.06
C ASP A 158 0.22 6.54 -12.12
N PHE A 159 -0.38 6.33 -10.94
CA PHE A 159 0.07 5.27 -10.03
C PHE A 159 -0.21 3.88 -10.59
N ILE A 160 -1.37 3.65 -11.22
CA ILE A 160 -1.66 2.38 -11.89
C ILE A 160 -0.67 2.14 -13.04
N LYS A 161 -0.31 3.18 -13.82
CA LYS A 161 0.76 3.08 -14.82
C LYS A 161 2.10 2.70 -14.19
N ALA A 162 2.49 3.36 -13.08
CA ALA A 162 3.72 3.05 -12.37
C ALA A 162 3.77 1.58 -11.91
N ILE A 163 2.64 1.02 -11.45
CA ILE A 163 2.53 -0.41 -11.12
C ILE A 163 2.78 -1.28 -12.37
N CYS A 164 2.18 -0.93 -13.51
CA CYS A 164 2.41 -1.64 -14.77
C CYS A 164 3.86 -1.56 -15.22
N ASP A 165 4.55 -0.46 -14.93
CA ASP A 165 5.96 -0.22 -15.20
C ASP A 165 6.91 -0.84 -14.15
N GLY A 166 6.36 -1.63 -13.21
CA GLY A 166 7.15 -2.41 -12.25
C GLY A 166 7.28 -1.81 -10.86
N TYR A 167 6.48 -0.78 -10.50
CA TYR A 167 6.43 -0.32 -9.11
C TYR A 167 5.86 -1.40 -8.20
N SER A 168 6.66 -1.84 -7.21
CA SER A 168 6.30 -2.89 -6.27
C SER A 168 7.07 -2.72 -4.96
N CYS A 169 6.35 -2.55 -3.85
CA CYS A 169 6.94 -2.51 -2.51
C CYS A 169 7.49 -3.87 -2.10
N VAL A 170 6.83 -4.96 -2.49
CA VAL A 170 7.29 -6.34 -2.21
C VAL A 170 8.59 -6.63 -2.96
N SER A 171 8.68 -6.29 -4.25
CA SER A 171 9.91 -6.48 -5.02
C SER A 171 11.07 -5.66 -4.45
N PHE A 172 10.82 -4.41 -4.08
CA PHE A 172 11.83 -3.55 -3.46
C PHE A 172 12.27 -4.09 -2.09
N ALA A 173 11.33 -4.59 -1.27
CA ALA A 173 11.65 -5.22 0.00
C ALA A 173 12.57 -6.45 -0.18
N ASN A 174 12.31 -7.28 -1.21
CA ASN A 174 13.18 -8.41 -1.53
C ASN A 174 14.60 -7.96 -1.92
N GLN A 175 14.73 -6.89 -2.71
CA GLN A 175 16.04 -6.32 -3.07
C GLN A 175 16.78 -5.82 -1.83
N CYS A 176 16.14 -5.03 -0.98
CA CYS A 176 16.74 -4.52 0.25
C CYS A 176 17.16 -5.66 1.19
N ALA A 177 16.26 -6.62 1.45
CA ALA A 177 16.58 -7.75 2.32
C ALA A 177 17.72 -8.63 1.77
N THR A 178 17.75 -8.84 0.44
CA THR A 178 18.83 -9.57 -0.21
C THR A 178 20.17 -8.83 -0.03
N GLN A 179 20.19 -7.52 -0.21
CA GLN A 179 21.39 -6.71 0.00
C GLN A 179 21.87 -6.81 1.46
N ILE A 180 20.97 -6.67 2.44
CA ILE A 180 21.29 -6.80 3.87
C ILE A 180 21.90 -8.18 4.17
N LEU A 181 21.34 -9.25 3.59
CA LEU A 181 21.84 -10.61 3.80
C LEU A 181 23.21 -10.85 3.14
N LEU A 182 23.53 -10.15 2.07
CA LEU A 182 24.85 -10.19 1.42
C LEU A 182 25.87 -9.37 2.21
N ASP A 183 25.46 -8.23 2.75
CA ASP A 183 26.36 -7.31 3.48
C ASP A 183 26.74 -7.83 4.86
N SER A 184 25.89 -8.66 5.50
CA SER A 184 26.13 -9.14 6.86
C SER A 184 25.75 -10.60 7.07
N SER A 185 26.67 -11.33 7.69
CA SER A 185 26.44 -12.69 8.21
C SER A 185 25.99 -12.75 9.67
N GLU A 186 25.92 -11.59 10.35
CA GLU A 186 25.57 -11.51 11.77
C GLU A 186 24.14 -11.99 12.05
N GLU A 187 23.94 -12.63 13.19
CA GLU A 187 22.63 -13.16 13.60
C GLU A 187 21.61 -12.03 13.83
N THR A 188 22.05 -10.92 14.43
CA THR A 188 21.18 -9.81 14.81
C THR A 188 21.38 -8.63 13.86
N ILE A 189 20.29 -8.16 13.27
CA ILE A 189 20.24 -7.02 12.36
C ILE A 189 19.37 -5.91 12.98
N TYR A 190 19.86 -4.67 12.95
CA TYR A 190 19.13 -3.49 13.40
C TYR A 190 18.50 -2.76 12.22
N LEU A 191 17.18 -2.55 12.25
CA LEU A 191 16.45 -1.74 11.28
C LEU A 191 15.96 -0.47 11.96
N LEU A 192 16.43 0.67 11.47
CA LEU A 192 16.18 2.00 12.04
C LEU A 192 15.18 2.75 11.18
N ASP A 193 14.12 3.26 11.79
CA ASP A 193 13.32 4.30 11.13
C ASP A 193 14.11 5.61 11.09
N GLY A 194 13.86 6.44 10.08
CA GLY A 194 14.58 7.69 9.90
C GLY A 194 14.09 8.81 10.81
N ASP A 195 13.11 9.55 10.30
CA ASP A 195 12.55 10.75 10.92
C ASP A 195 11.97 10.47 12.30
N LYS A 196 12.29 11.35 13.27
CA LYS A 196 11.84 11.26 14.67
C LYS A 196 12.23 9.96 15.39
N THR A 197 13.16 9.22 14.81
CA THR A 197 13.78 8.00 15.41
C THR A 197 15.29 8.17 15.43
N LEU A 198 15.97 8.01 14.27
CA LEU A 198 17.40 8.28 14.16
C LEU A 198 17.70 9.77 14.21
N THR A 199 16.84 10.60 13.67
CA THR A 199 16.85 12.06 13.87
C THR A 199 15.83 12.45 14.93
N LEU A 200 16.07 13.56 15.66
CA LEU A 200 15.09 14.10 16.60
C LEU A 200 13.95 14.82 15.87
N GLU A 201 14.27 15.42 14.73
CA GLU A 201 13.35 16.18 13.89
C GLU A 201 12.76 15.33 12.76
N ASP A 202 11.74 15.86 12.11
CA ASP A 202 11.31 15.47 10.77
C ASP A 202 12.25 16.15 9.78
N SER A 203 12.99 15.36 9.01
CA SER A 203 14.06 15.87 8.15
C SER A 203 13.56 16.81 7.06
N SER A 204 12.42 16.51 6.47
CA SER A 204 11.82 17.37 5.44
C SER A 204 11.35 18.69 6.02
N ASN A 205 10.74 18.67 7.21
CA ASN A 205 10.34 19.91 7.88
C ASN A 205 11.54 20.75 8.32
N ALA A 206 12.57 20.12 8.86
CA ALA A 206 13.77 20.81 9.32
C ALA A 206 14.51 21.51 8.16
N VAL A 207 14.61 20.87 7.00
CA VAL A 207 15.34 21.39 5.84
C VAL A 207 14.50 22.35 4.99
N PHE A 208 13.24 21.98 4.70
CA PHE A 208 12.40 22.71 3.75
C PHE A 208 11.34 23.59 4.41
N GLY A 209 11.10 23.44 5.72
CA GLY A 209 10.02 24.11 6.44
C GLY A 209 8.63 23.58 6.07
N TYR A 210 8.54 22.34 5.58
CA TYR A 210 7.32 21.71 5.15
C TYR A 210 7.30 20.23 5.50
N THR A 211 6.14 19.74 5.92
CA THR A 211 5.86 18.32 6.14
C THR A 211 4.66 17.90 5.30
N THR A 212 4.77 16.77 4.62
CA THR A 212 3.65 16.25 3.85
C THR A 212 2.46 15.87 4.73
N HIS A 213 1.25 16.08 4.21
CA HIS A 213 0.00 15.64 4.83
C HIS A 213 -0.49 14.28 4.31
N LEU A 214 0.26 13.65 3.40
CA LEU A 214 -0.12 12.36 2.80
C LEU A 214 -0.26 11.23 3.81
N PHE A 215 0.40 11.35 4.97
CA PHE A 215 0.39 10.35 6.03
C PHE A 215 -0.49 10.71 7.23
N ASP A 216 -1.26 11.80 7.16
CA ASP A 216 -2.14 12.22 8.26
C ASP A 216 -3.31 11.25 8.50
N GLY A 217 -3.65 10.43 7.50
CA GLY A 217 -4.65 9.40 7.61
C GLY A 217 -4.18 8.11 8.30
N ASN A 218 -4.97 7.05 8.14
CA ASN A 218 -4.73 5.77 8.80
C ASN A 218 -3.84 4.82 7.98
N TYR A 219 -3.45 5.20 6.76
CA TYR A 219 -2.79 4.32 5.82
C TYR A 219 -1.48 4.94 5.34
N TYR A 220 -0.41 4.15 5.42
CA TYR A 220 0.91 4.47 4.90
C TYR A 220 1.34 3.33 3.98
N THR A 221 0.78 3.31 2.78
CA THR A 221 1.07 2.31 1.76
C THR A 221 1.96 2.88 0.66
N GLY A 222 2.35 2.04 -0.28
CA GLY A 222 3.17 2.48 -1.41
C GLY A 222 2.56 3.61 -2.22
N TYR A 223 1.23 3.77 -2.25
CA TYR A 223 0.60 4.91 -2.93
C TYR A 223 0.98 6.25 -2.30
N GLN A 224 0.92 6.37 -0.97
CA GLN A 224 1.31 7.59 -0.26
C GLN A 224 2.81 7.88 -0.42
N ALA A 225 3.66 6.85 -0.32
CA ALA A 225 5.10 6.99 -0.52
C ALA A 225 5.44 7.43 -1.96
N TRP A 226 4.74 6.89 -2.96
CA TRP A 226 4.89 7.28 -4.36
C TRP A 226 4.46 8.74 -4.60
N LYS A 227 3.35 9.19 -3.99
CA LYS A 227 2.93 10.60 -4.04
C LYS A 227 3.94 11.52 -3.38
N GLN A 228 4.46 11.15 -2.21
CA GLN A 228 5.48 11.94 -1.50
C GLN A 228 6.71 12.20 -2.36
N LYS A 229 7.20 11.20 -3.10
CA LYS A 229 8.34 11.43 -4.02
C LYS A 229 8.03 12.45 -5.10
N ARG A 230 6.78 12.56 -5.55
CA ARG A 230 6.37 13.60 -6.50
C ARG A 230 6.36 14.98 -5.86
N GLU A 231 5.93 15.09 -4.59
CA GLU A 231 6.00 16.34 -3.83
C GLU A 231 7.44 16.80 -3.63
N PHE A 232 8.38 15.88 -3.38
CA PHE A 232 9.80 16.21 -3.21
C PHE A 232 10.42 16.93 -4.40
N LYS A 233 9.92 16.71 -5.61
CA LYS A 233 10.38 17.43 -6.81
C LYS A 233 10.06 18.93 -6.78
N LEU A 234 9.17 19.37 -5.91
CA LEU A 234 8.81 20.76 -5.71
C LEU A 234 9.69 21.47 -4.69
N TYR A 235 10.54 20.72 -3.97
CA TYR A 235 11.37 21.24 -2.90
C TYR A 235 12.63 21.91 -3.46
N ASP A 236 13.05 22.99 -2.79
CA ASP A 236 14.30 23.70 -3.11
C ASP A 236 15.49 22.94 -2.53
N ILE A 237 16.11 22.08 -3.35
CA ILE A 237 17.24 21.23 -2.95
C ILE A 237 18.48 22.03 -2.52
N SER A 238 18.59 23.31 -2.87
CA SER A 238 19.71 24.16 -2.44
C SER A 238 19.78 24.32 -0.91
N LYS A 239 18.65 24.13 -0.22
CA LYS A 239 18.56 24.18 1.25
C LYS A 239 19.19 22.99 1.95
N ILE A 240 19.47 21.89 1.24
CA ILE A 240 20.04 20.67 1.83
C ILE A 240 21.45 20.88 2.37
N THR A 241 22.18 21.88 1.90
CA THR A 241 23.55 22.19 2.36
C THR A 241 23.64 22.77 3.79
N THR A 242 22.50 23.12 4.38
CA THR A 242 22.41 23.70 5.74
C THR A 242 21.45 22.88 6.60
N ILE A 243 21.73 21.60 6.78
CA ILE A 243 20.82 20.66 7.43
C ILE A 243 20.85 20.85 8.96
N PRO A 244 19.82 21.44 9.58
CA PRO A 244 19.73 21.57 11.03
C PRO A 244 19.07 20.31 11.63
N ILE A 245 19.76 19.17 11.50
CA ILE A 245 19.24 17.87 11.98
C ILE A 245 20.12 17.38 13.13
N THR A 246 19.46 16.95 14.20
CA THR A 246 20.12 16.40 15.38
C THR A 246 20.01 14.87 15.36
N ILE A 247 21.14 14.20 15.40
CA ILE A 247 21.18 12.73 15.52
C ILE A 247 20.79 12.32 16.94
N ASN A 248 19.98 11.29 17.03
CA ASN A 248 19.53 10.73 18.29
C ASN A 248 20.58 9.74 18.84
N GLU A 249 21.51 10.28 19.62
CA GLU A 249 22.60 9.51 20.23
C GLU A 249 22.09 8.33 21.10
N ASN A 250 20.88 8.44 21.70
CA ASN A 250 20.28 7.36 22.46
C ASN A 250 19.87 6.16 21.59
N VAL A 251 19.59 6.38 20.30
CA VAL A 251 19.36 5.31 19.33
C VAL A 251 20.67 4.69 18.92
N ILE A 252 21.66 5.51 18.55
CA ILE A 252 23.01 5.06 18.17
C ILE A 252 23.62 4.19 19.27
N ALA A 253 23.57 4.63 20.52
CA ALA A 253 24.13 3.91 21.66
C ALA A 253 23.52 2.52 21.92
N LYS A 254 22.37 2.21 21.35
CA LYS A 254 21.69 0.90 21.47
C LYS A 254 22.03 -0.06 20.35
N ILE A 255 22.71 0.39 19.32
CA ILE A 255 23.09 -0.44 18.18
C ILE A 255 24.32 -1.26 18.58
N ASN A 256 24.19 -2.57 18.49
CA ASN A 256 25.29 -3.50 18.78
C ASN A 256 25.35 -4.56 17.68
N GLY A 257 25.63 -4.13 16.47
CA GLY A 257 25.70 -4.96 15.27
C GLY A 257 25.33 -4.20 13.99
N PRO A 258 25.24 -4.89 12.87
CA PRO A 258 24.88 -4.30 11.58
C PRO A 258 23.52 -3.57 11.64
N ALA A 259 23.52 -2.34 11.19
CA ALA A 259 22.35 -1.46 11.21
C ALA A 259 22.05 -0.90 9.82
N TYR A 260 20.78 -0.71 9.51
CA TYR A 260 20.30 -0.19 8.24
C TYR A 260 19.14 0.79 8.48
N ILE A 261 19.22 1.95 7.85
CA ILE A 261 18.16 2.96 7.90
C ILE A 261 17.11 2.64 6.84
N LEU A 262 15.84 2.60 7.23
CA LEU A 262 14.69 2.41 6.33
C LEU A 262 13.82 3.67 6.37
N THR A 263 13.87 4.50 5.33
CA THR A 263 13.18 5.79 5.34
C THR A 263 12.51 6.13 4.01
N SER A 264 11.34 6.78 4.06
CA SER A 264 10.71 7.40 2.89
C SER A 264 11.11 8.87 2.72
N GLY A 265 11.97 9.39 3.58
CA GLY A 265 12.42 10.78 3.53
C GLY A 265 13.17 11.12 2.23
N HIS A 266 13.49 12.40 2.06
CA HIS A 266 14.14 12.89 0.84
C HIS A 266 15.53 12.27 0.65
N GLU A 267 15.76 11.65 -0.51
CA GLU A 267 16.97 10.85 -0.82
C GLU A 267 18.27 11.62 -0.48
N MET A 268 18.43 12.83 -0.99
CA MET A 268 19.66 13.63 -0.76
C MET A 268 19.90 13.97 0.73
N ILE A 269 18.84 14.16 1.51
CA ILE A 269 18.97 14.39 2.96
C ILE A 269 19.48 13.10 3.63
N TRP A 270 18.89 11.97 3.25
CA TRP A 270 19.23 10.70 3.87
C TRP A 270 20.56 10.13 3.38
N GLU A 271 21.00 10.44 2.17
CA GLU A 271 22.38 10.21 1.72
C GLU A 271 23.38 10.95 2.62
N TYR A 272 23.12 12.23 2.90
CA TYR A 272 23.96 13.03 3.79
C TYR A 272 23.97 12.44 5.22
N ILE A 273 22.79 12.19 5.82
CA ILE A 273 22.67 11.66 7.18
C ILE A 273 23.35 10.28 7.29
N SER A 274 23.10 9.39 6.34
CA SER A 274 23.73 8.07 6.27
C SER A 274 25.25 8.16 6.28
N SER A 275 25.82 9.11 5.53
CA SER A 275 27.26 9.36 5.49
C SER A 275 27.80 9.88 6.83
N GLU A 276 27.06 10.76 7.53
CA GLU A 276 27.47 11.34 8.81
C GLU A 276 27.50 10.29 9.94
N VAL A 277 26.56 9.34 9.92
CA VAL A 277 26.46 8.31 10.97
C VAL A 277 27.13 6.99 10.59
N ASP A 278 27.66 6.89 9.39
CA ASP A 278 28.27 5.65 8.82
C ASP A 278 27.32 4.43 8.90
N ILE A 279 26.03 4.65 8.62
CA ILE A 279 25.00 3.59 8.58
C ILE A 279 24.32 3.62 7.21
N PRO A 280 24.36 2.52 6.43
CA PRO A 280 23.73 2.47 5.12
C PRO A 280 22.21 2.65 5.20
N TYR A 281 21.62 3.28 4.19
CA TYR A 281 20.19 3.50 4.13
C TYR A 281 19.55 2.88 2.89
N PHE A 282 18.30 2.49 3.03
CA PHE A 282 17.39 2.18 1.95
C PHE A 282 16.22 3.16 1.98
N GLY A 283 15.96 3.79 0.85
CA GLY A 283 14.96 4.86 0.78
C GLY A 283 14.25 4.94 -0.56
N GLY A 284 13.45 5.96 -0.71
CA GLY A 284 12.78 6.27 -1.97
C GLY A 284 11.27 5.98 -1.99
N ALA A 285 10.69 6.13 -3.19
CA ALA A 285 9.24 6.07 -3.41
C ALA A 285 8.55 4.74 -3.03
N GLN A 286 9.33 3.68 -2.84
CA GLN A 286 8.81 2.34 -2.52
C GLN A 286 9.00 2.00 -1.03
N MET A 287 9.65 2.87 -0.23
CA MET A 287 9.87 2.63 1.19
C MET A 287 8.63 3.02 2.01
N ALA A 288 7.61 2.20 1.92
CA ALA A 288 6.38 2.32 2.70
C ALA A 288 6.37 1.37 3.91
N ALA A 289 5.30 1.39 4.70
CA ALA A 289 5.14 0.48 5.84
C ALA A 289 5.18 -1.00 5.41
N GLU A 290 4.53 -1.33 4.29
CA GLU A 290 4.54 -2.68 3.72
C GLU A 290 5.95 -3.13 3.35
N THR A 291 6.77 -2.25 2.79
CA THR A 291 8.17 -2.55 2.45
C THR A 291 8.98 -2.90 3.70
N LYS A 292 8.88 -2.08 4.75
CA LYS A 292 9.53 -2.32 6.05
C LYS A 292 9.08 -3.65 6.66
N PHE A 293 7.78 -3.95 6.58
CA PHE A 293 7.21 -5.22 7.02
C PHE A 293 7.82 -6.41 6.26
N PHE A 294 7.88 -6.36 4.92
CA PHE A 294 8.41 -7.46 4.13
C PHE A 294 9.92 -7.63 4.30
N ILE A 295 10.70 -6.56 4.40
CA ILE A 295 12.13 -6.63 4.75
C ILE A 295 12.30 -7.42 6.05
N THR A 296 11.59 -7.02 7.09
CA THR A 296 11.64 -7.69 8.40
C THR A 296 11.28 -9.17 8.30
N LYS A 297 10.18 -9.49 7.62
CA LYS A 297 9.69 -10.86 7.44
C LYS A 297 10.71 -11.72 6.71
N ILE A 298 11.33 -11.23 5.63
CA ILE A 298 12.33 -11.96 4.85
C ILE A 298 13.57 -12.23 5.68
N LEU A 299 14.08 -11.24 6.40
CA LEU A 299 15.24 -11.41 7.30
C LEU A 299 14.96 -12.44 8.39
N GLN A 300 13.79 -12.39 9.02
CA GLN A 300 13.38 -13.37 10.03
C GLN A 300 13.24 -14.77 9.45
N GLN A 301 12.67 -14.92 8.26
CA GLN A 301 12.57 -16.20 7.55
C GLN A 301 13.93 -16.76 7.15
N SER A 302 14.94 -15.90 6.98
CA SER A 302 16.33 -16.27 6.74
C SER A 302 17.12 -16.59 8.03
N GLY A 303 16.44 -16.67 9.18
CA GLY A 303 17.04 -17.02 10.47
C GLY A 303 17.66 -15.83 11.20
N ARG A 304 17.48 -14.59 10.74
CA ARG A 304 18.01 -13.41 11.42
C ARG A 304 17.10 -12.95 12.55
N LYS A 305 17.67 -12.52 13.64
CA LYS A 305 17.01 -11.75 14.69
C LYS A 305 16.95 -10.28 14.26
N VAL A 306 15.77 -9.74 14.13
CA VAL A 306 15.57 -8.34 13.70
C VAL A 306 15.18 -7.47 14.89
N VAL A 307 15.96 -6.43 15.15
CA VAL A 307 15.66 -5.39 16.13
C VAL A 307 15.20 -4.15 15.39
N GLN A 308 13.93 -3.81 15.54
CA GLN A 308 13.35 -2.59 14.95
C GLN A 308 13.37 -1.45 15.94
N MET A 309 13.90 -0.31 15.52
CA MET A 309 13.82 0.96 16.24
C MET A 309 12.89 1.91 15.48
N LEU A 310 11.69 2.11 16.01
CA LEU A 310 10.61 2.84 15.38
C LEU A 310 10.18 4.02 16.25
N CYS A 311 9.74 5.10 15.62
CA CYS A 311 9.10 6.21 16.32
C CYS A 311 7.76 5.77 16.92
N ARG A 312 7.55 6.09 18.21
CA ARG A 312 6.28 5.77 18.90
C ARG A 312 5.07 6.54 18.35
N SER A 313 5.29 7.62 17.60
CA SER A 313 4.23 8.49 17.06
C SER A 313 3.64 8.01 15.73
N HIS A 314 4.27 7.05 15.06
CA HIS A 314 3.73 6.53 13.81
C HIS A 314 2.89 5.30 14.08
N LYS A 315 1.71 5.28 13.50
CA LYS A 315 0.81 4.14 13.41
C LYS A 315 1.49 3.04 12.57
N CYS A 316 2.55 2.45 13.13
CA CYS A 316 3.15 1.24 12.58
C CYS A 316 2.14 0.12 12.80
N PHE A 317 1.66 -0.42 11.71
CA PHE A 317 0.69 -1.50 11.66
C PHE A 317 1.34 -2.86 11.98
#